data_9f8bbbcd7900a7651fabda4d7213b7d0
#
_entry.id   9f8bbbcd7900a7651fabda4d7213b7d0
#
_cell.length_a   1.000
_cell.length_b   1.000
_cell.length_c   1.000
_cell.angle_alpha   90.00
_cell.angle_beta   90.00
_cell.angle_gamma   90.00
#
_symmetry.space_group_name_H-M   'P 1'
#
loop_
_entity.id
_entity.type
_entity.pdbx_description
1 polymer ?
#
loop_
_entity_poly.entity_id
_entity_poly.type
_entity_poly.pdbx_seq_one_letter_code
_entity_poly.pdbx_strand_id
1 'polypeptide(L)'
;MLNDDIIEVKCKHCGTSNRVSKRKLNAGLIPKCGNCKEKLLMESKGPIVVTDATFEEEVEKSATPVLLDCWATWCGPCKMLAPTIEKLADELAGKIKVAKLDVDENPKTTMKLEIMSIPTLLIYKDGKQVANLVGIKPKAEIEKHLANI
;
A
#
# COMPACT_ATOMS: atom_id res chain seq x y z
N MET A 1 -2.44 17.82 20.76
CA MET A 1 -2.92 16.54 21.30
C MET A 1 -2.96 15.53 20.18
N LEU A 2 -2.11 14.59 20.26
CA LEU A 2 -2.00 13.56 19.22
C LEU A 2 -3.13 12.56 19.43
N ASN A 3 -4.13 12.64 18.58
CA ASN A 3 -5.09 11.56 18.48
C ASN A 3 -4.36 10.38 17.79
N ASP A 4 -3.78 9.53 18.61
CA ASP A 4 -3.36 8.23 18.11
C ASP A 4 -4.62 7.50 17.70
N ASP A 5 -4.80 7.33 16.39
CA ASP A 5 -5.87 6.51 15.87
C ASP A 5 -5.63 5.07 16.32
N ILE A 6 -6.31 4.70 17.40
CA ILE A 6 -6.25 3.35 17.93
C ILE A 6 -7.32 2.51 17.25
N ILE A 7 -6.91 1.38 16.70
CA ILE A 7 -7.83 0.40 16.14
C ILE A 7 -7.88 -0.85 17.00
N GLU A 8 -9.02 -1.51 17.02
CA GLU A 8 -9.18 -2.80 17.68
C GLU A 8 -8.84 -3.91 16.73
N VAL A 9 -7.93 -4.80 17.14
CA VAL A 9 -7.51 -5.97 16.36
C VAL A 9 -7.72 -7.21 17.19
N LYS A 10 -8.56 -8.11 16.68
CA LYS A 10 -8.79 -9.40 17.31
C LYS A 10 -7.67 -10.37 16.96
N CYS A 11 -7.05 -10.95 17.97
CA CYS A 11 -6.01 -11.96 17.76
C CYS A 11 -6.61 -13.23 17.15
N LYS A 12 -6.08 -13.66 16.02
CA LYS A 12 -6.54 -14.88 15.35
C LYS A 12 -6.17 -16.16 16.09
N HIS A 13 -5.15 -16.06 16.95
CA HIS A 13 -4.66 -17.21 17.72
C HIS A 13 -5.48 -17.48 18.99
N CYS A 14 -5.71 -16.43 19.80
CA CYS A 14 -6.41 -16.59 21.08
C CYS A 14 -7.76 -15.87 21.19
N GLY A 15 -8.14 -15.07 20.20
CA GLY A 15 -9.41 -14.33 20.16
C GLY A 15 -9.46 -13.05 21.00
N THR A 16 -8.39 -12.70 21.67
CA THR A 16 -8.33 -11.50 22.49
C THR A 16 -8.34 -10.23 21.64
N SER A 17 -9.15 -9.24 22.02
CA SER A 17 -9.14 -7.92 21.38
C SER A 17 -7.94 -7.12 21.87
N ASN A 18 -7.21 -6.51 20.93
CA ASN A 18 -6.04 -5.69 21.20
C ASN A 18 -6.25 -4.28 20.66
N ARG A 19 -5.76 -3.27 21.38
CA ARG A 19 -5.69 -1.90 20.89
C ARG A 19 -4.34 -1.65 20.25
N VAL A 20 -4.36 -1.26 18.98
CA VAL A 20 -3.14 -1.06 18.18
C VAL A 20 -3.13 0.36 17.65
N SER A 21 -2.00 1.04 17.82
CA SER A 21 -1.81 2.38 17.26
C SER A 21 -1.53 2.29 15.75
N LYS A 22 -2.35 2.96 14.94
CA LYS A 22 -2.11 3.09 13.49
C LYS A 22 -0.75 3.70 13.19
N ARG A 23 -0.31 4.63 14.03
CA ARG A 23 0.99 5.26 13.90
C ARG A 23 2.13 4.24 13.94
N LYS A 24 2.07 3.30 14.88
CA LYS A 24 3.06 2.23 15.00
C LYS A 24 3.01 1.28 13.81
N LEU A 25 1.81 0.98 13.33
CA LEU A 25 1.63 0.14 12.13
C LEU A 25 2.22 0.81 10.90
N ASN A 26 1.98 2.11 10.72
CA ASN A 26 2.53 2.87 9.60
C ASN A 26 4.06 3.00 9.68
N ALA A 27 4.62 2.90 10.87
CA ALA A 27 6.07 2.89 11.08
C ALA A 27 6.71 1.51 10.82
N GLY A 28 5.92 0.51 10.41
CA GLY A 28 6.40 -0.84 10.12
C GLY A 28 6.54 -1.75 11.34
N LEU A 29 6.04 -1.31 12.50
CA LEU A 29 6.08 -2.13 13.72
C LEU A 29 4.98 -3.19 13.67
N ILE A 30 5.35 -4.44 13.96
CA ILE A 30 4.39 -5.53 14.06
C ILE A 30 3.97 -5.67 15.52
N PRO A 31 2.70 -5.38 15.86
CA PRO A 31 2.24 -5.52 17.22
C PRO A 31 2.11 -6.98 17.63
N LYS A 32 2.24 -7.22 18.91
CA LYS A 32 2.03 -8.55 19.51
C LYS A 32 0.75 -8.52 20.36
N CYS A 33 0.07 -9.66 20.40
CA CYS A 33 -1.07 -9.83 21.29
C CYS A 33 -0.65 -9.67 22.75
N GLY A 34 -1.39 -8.84 23.50
CA GLY A 34 -1.13 -8.65 24.93
C GLY A 34 -1.37 -9.88 25.78
N ASN A 35 -2.15 -10.84 25.29
CA ASN A 35 -2.50 -12.06 26.01
C ASN A 35 -1.57 -13.23 25.66
N CYS A 36 -1.49 -13.62 24.38
CA CYS A 36 -0.71 -14.81 23.97
C CYS A 36 0.66 -14.48 23.38
N LYS A 37 0.99 -13.21 23.20
CA LYS A 37 2.27 -12.72 22.65
C LYS A 37 2.54 -13.11 21.20
N GLU A 38 1.58 -13.71 20.51
CA GLU A 38 1.69 -13.96 19.08
C GLU A 38 1.61 -12.65 18.30
N LYS A 39 2.25 -12.62 17.15
CA LYS A 39 2.16 -11.46 16.25
C LYS A 39 0.72 -11.25 15.81
N LEU A 40 0.24 -10.04 15.95
CA LEU A 40 -1.07 -9.67 15.42
C LEU A 40 -0.95 -9.50 13.91
N LEU A 41 -1.41 -10.52 13.17
CA LEU A 41 -1.50 -10.43 11.73
C LEU A 41 -2.69 -9.53 11.40
N MET A 42 -2.38 -8.33 10.94
CA MET A 42 -3.39 -7.44 10.41
C MET A 42 -3.91 -8.04 9.11
N GLU A 43 -5.22 -8.21 9.02
CA GLU A 43 -5.80 -8.47 7.71
C GLU A 43 -5.49 -7.27 6.84
N SER A 44 -4.73 -7.50 5.79
CA SER A 44 -4.60 -6.48 4.77
C SER A 44 -5.98 -6.24 4.18
N LYS A 45 -6.48 -5.01 4.31
CA LYS A 45 -7.77 -4.62 3.73
C LYS A 45 -7.60 -4.15 2.29
N GLY A 46 -6.66 -4.76 1.57
CA GLY A 46 -6.29 -4.36 0.23
C GLY A 46 -5.33 -3.17 0.22
N PRO A 47 -5.11 -2.58 -0.96
CA PRO A 47 -4.20 -1.45 -1.10
C PRO A 47 -4.75 -0.21 -0.40
N ILE A 48 -3.84 0.62 0.15
CA ILE A 48 -4.23 1.89 0.75
C ILE A 48 -4.55 2.92 -0.34
N VAL A 49 -5.49 3.80 -0.06
CA VAL A 49 -5.83 4.89 -0.98
C VAL A 49 -4.92 6.08 -0.72
N VAL A 50 -4.22 6.52 -1.76
CA VAL A 50 -3.35 7.70 -1.73
C VAL A 50 -4.02 8.83 -2.49
N THR A 51 -3.95 10.03 -1.94
CA THR A 51 -4.53 11.24 -2.53
C THR A 51 -3.47 12.34 -2.69
N ASP A 52 -3.84 13.45 -3.34
CA ASP A 52 -2.98 14.63 -3.43
C ASP A 52 -2.53 15.10 -2.04
N ALA A 53 -3.40 14.97 -1.03
CA ALA A 53 -3.09 15.37 0.34
C ALA A 53 -2.16 14.40 1.07
N THR A 54 -2.16 13.12 0.71
CA THR A 54 -1.43 12.08 1.44
C THR A 54 -0.22 11.51 0.71
N PHE A 55 -0.03 11.86 -0.55
CA PHE A 55 1.06 11.32 -1.37
C PHE A 55 2.44 11.49 -0.72
N GLU A 56 2.74 12.67 -0.22
CA GLU A 56 4.03 12.94 0.42
C GLU A 56 4.25 12.02 1.62
N GLU A 57 3.27 11.94 2.52
CA GLU A 57 3.38 11.11 3.73
C GLU A 57 3.42 9.61 3.42
N GLU A 58 2.54 9.17 2.53
CA GLU A 58 2.34 7.74 2.29
C GLU A 58 3.37 7.15 1.33
N VAL A 59 3.89 7.93 0.41
CA VAL A 59 4.81 7.47 -0.63
C VAL A 59 6.21 8.03 -0.46
N GLU A 60 6.37 9.34 -0.46
CA GLU A 60 7.69 9.97 -0.42
C GLU A 60 8.39 9.79 0.94
N LYS A 61 7.64 9.82 2.03
CA LYS A 61 8.17 9.65 3.39
C LYS A 61 7.99 8.24 3.94
N SER A 62 7.59 7.29 3.10
CA SER A 62 7.40 5.92 3.54
C SER A 62 8.72 5.28 3.96
N ALA A 63 8.73 4.65 5.13
CA ALA A 63 9.88 3.89 5.61
C ALA A 63 10.06 2.55 4.88
N THR A 64 9.00 2.07 4.25
CA THR A 64 9.03 0.83 3.45
C THR A 64 8.88 1.16 1.97
N PRO A 65 9.35 0.27 1.06
CA PRO A 65 9.09 0.45 -0.36
C PRO A 65 7.59 0.52 -0.65
N VAL A 66 7.22 1.24 -1.70
CA VAL A 66 5.82 1.44 -2.09
C VAL A 66 5.60 1.00 -3.52
N LEU A 67 4.56 0.21 -3.74
CA LEU A 67 4.02 -0.11 -5.06
C LEU A 67 2.76 0.73 -5.24
N LEU A 68 2.80 1.70 -6.15
CA LEU A 68 1.69 2.62 -6.40
C LEU A 68 0.98 2.28 -7.70
N ASP A 69 -0.30 1.92 -7.62
CA ASP A 69 -1.16 1.66 -8.76
C ASP A 69 -1.92 2.93 -9.14
N CYS A 70 -1.54 3.52 -10.27
CA CYS A 70 -2.23 4.69 -10.83
C CYS A 70 -3.35 4.20 -11.77
N TRP A 71 -4.59 4.51 -11.41
CA TRP A 71 -5.78 3.94 -12.04
C TRP A 71 -6.90 4.98 -12.19
N ALA A 72 -7.98 4.59 -12.87
CA ALA A 72 -9.21 5.38 -12.95
C ALA A 72 -10.43 4.44 -12.99
N THR A 73 -11.58 4.95 -12.57
CA THR A 73 -12.83 4.17 -12.49
C THR A 73 -13.32 3.68 -13.84
N TRP A 74 -13.04 4.42 -14.91
CA TRP A 74 -13.46 4.11 -16.29
C TRP A 74 -12.50 3.19 -17.02
N CYS A 75 -11.36 2.88 -16.43
CA CYS A 75 -10.28 2.13 -17.07
C CYS A 75 -10.51 0.61 -16.98
N GLY A 76 -10.83 -0.04 -18.09
CA GLY A 76 -11.02 -1.49 -18.15
C GLY A 76 -9.78 -2.29 -17.77
N PRO A 77 -8.60 -1.99 -18.35
CA PRO A 77 -7.36 -2.65 -17.97
C PRO A 77 -7.00 -2.50 -16.50
N CYS A 78 -7.29 -1.34 -15.89
CA CYS A 78 -7.09 -1.12 -14.45
C CYS A 78 -7.94 -2.09 -13.60
N LYS A 79 -9.17 -2.34 -14.03
CA LYS A 79 -10.07 -3.28 -13.36
C LYS A 79 -9.57 -4.71 -13.47
N MET A 80 -8.94 -5.06 -14.59
CA MET A 80 -8.33 -6.38 -14.78
C MET A 80 -7.10 -6.58 -13.90
N LEU A 81 -6.36 -5.51 -13.64
CA LEU A 81 -5.18 -5.52 -12.77
C LEU A 81 -5.54 -5.52 -11.28
N ALA A 82 -6.71 -5.01 -10.92
CA ALA A 82 -7.11 -4.84 -9.52
C ALA A 82 -7.00 -6.10 -8.66
N PRO A 83 -7.43 -7.31 -9.11
CA PRO A 83 -7.25 -8.52 -8.30
C PRO A 83 -5.79 -8.84 -8.02
N THR A 84 -4.89 -8.60 -8.96
CA THR A 84 -3.45 -8.79 -8.78
C THR A 84 -2.91 -7.84 -7.71
N ILE A 85 -3.32 -6.58 -7.75
CA ILE A 85 -2.89 -5.57 -6.79
C ILE A 85 -3.41 -5.91 -5.39
N GLU A 86 -4.64 -6.38 -5.27
CA GLU A 86 -5.21 -6.82 -3.99
C GLU A 86 -4.43 -8.00 -3.40
N LYS A 87 -4.09 -9.00 -4.22
CA LYS A 87 -3.27 -10.13 -3.77
C LYS A 87 -1.89 -9.68 -3.31
N LEU A 88 -1.25 -8.79 -4.06
CA LEU A 88 0.05 -8.26 -3.70
C LEU A 88 -0.02 -7.48 -2.38
N ALA A 89 -1.09 -6.71 -2.17
CA ALA A 89 -1.29 -5.99 -0.91
C ALA A 89 -1.34 -6.95 0.28
N ASP A 90 -2.02 -8.08 0.13
CA ASP A 90 -2.13 -9.10 1.19
C ASP A 90 -0.79 -9.81 1.40
N GLU A 91 -0.14 -10.24 0.33
CA GLU A 91 1.10 -11.01 0.41
C GLU A 91 2.30 -10.18 0.89
N LEU A 92 2.33 -8.90 0.55
CA LEU A 92 3.44 -7.99 0.86
C LEU A 92 3.21 -7.17 2.11
N ALA A 93 2.09 -7.37 2.81
CA ALA A 93 1.77 -6.65 4.04
C ALA A 93 2.93 -6.70 5.03
N GLY A 94 3.34 -5.54 5.53
CA GLY A 94 4.46 -5.39 6.45
C GLY A 94 5.85 -5.34 5.79
N LYS A 95 5.96 -5.63 4.49
CA LYS A 95 7.23 -5.57 3.74
C LYS A 95 7.23 -4.44 2.72
N ILE A 96 6.20 -4.38 1.91
CA ILE A 96 6.02 -3.38 0.86
C ILE A 96 4.61 -2.82 0.99
N LYS A 97 4.51 -1.51 0.99
CA LYS A 97 3.22 -0.83 1.02
C LYS A 97 2.63 -0.85 -0.39
N VAL A 98 1.45 -1.40 -0.54
CA VAL A 98 0.71 -1.37 -1.81
C VAL A 98 -0.35 -0.29 -1.73
N ALA A 99 -0.33 0.64 -2.67
CA ALA A 99 -1.19 1.81 -2.67
C ALA A 99 -1.86 2.02 -4.03
N LYS A 100 -3.00 2.73 -4.03
CA LYS A 100 -3.74 3.09 -5.24
C LYS A 100 -3.94 4.60 -5.30
N LEU A 101 -3.77 5.17 -6.48
CA LEU A 101 -4.01 6.58 -6.75
C LEU A 101 -4.99 6.70 -7.92
N ASP A 102 -6.18 7.29 -7.66
CA ASP A 102 -7.13 7.62 -8.72
C ASP A 102 -6.64 8.89 -9.42
N VAL A 103 -6.28 8.75 -10.70
CA VAL A 103 -5.68 9.87 -11.45
C VAL A 103 -6.68 11.00 -11.74
N ASP A 104 -7.97 10.70 -11.80
CA ASP A 104 -8.99 11.72 -12.04
C ASP A 104 -9.28 12.58 -10.82
N GLU A 105 -9.25 11.96 -9.64
CA GLU A 105 -9.50 12.65 -8.38
C GLU A 105 -8.26 13.32 -7.80
N ASN A 106 -7.09 12.99 -8.31
CA ASN A 106 -5.81 13.50 -7.80
C ASN A 106 -4.95 14.10 -8.91
N PRO A 107 -5.43 15.18 -9.55
CA PRO A 107 -4.75 15.77 -10.71
C PRO A 107 -3.36 16.32 -10.38
N LYS A 108 -3.15 16.84 -9.18
CA LYS A 108 -1.86 17.39 -8.79
C LYS A 108 -0.76 16.34 -8.77
N THR A 109 -1.03 15.21 -8.12
CA THR A 109 -0.08 14.09 -8.06
C THR A 109 0.11 13.47 -9.44
N THR A 110 -0.97 13.31 -10.20
CA THR A 110 -0.93 12.78 -11.56
C THR A 110 0.00 13.61 -12.46
N MET A 111 -0.08 14.92 -12.38
CA MET A 111 0.81 15.83 -13.11
C MET A 111 2.25 15.74 -12.62
N LYS A 112 2.43 15.72 -11.30
CA LYS A 112 3.75 15.63 -10.69
C LYS A 112 4.49 14.35 -11.11
N LEU A 113 3.77 13.25 -11.21
CA LEU A 113 4.32 11.94 -11.59
C LEU A 113 4.38 11.74 -13.10
N GLU A 114 3.89 12.70 -13.88
CA GLU A 114 3.86 12.63 -15.34
C GLU A 114 3.17 11.37 -15.88
N ILE A 115 2.04 11.01 -15.26
CA ILE A 115 1.26 9.84 -15.67
C ILE A 115 0.56 10.15 -17.00
N MET A 116 0.94 9.43 -18.05
CA MET A 116 0.40 9.64 -19.40
C MET A 116 -0.56 8.54 -19.83
N SER A 117 -0.48 7.39 -19.22
CA SER A 117 -1.37 6.26 -19.50
C SER A 117 -1.63 5.46 -18.24
N ILE A 118 -2.73 4.72 -18.20
CA ILE A 118 -3.12 3.88 -17.08
C ILE A 118 -3.55 2.50 -17.58
N PRO A 119 -3.36 1.43 -16.78
CA PRO A 119 -2.70 1.46 -15.48
C PRO A 119 -1.20 1.71 -15.59
N THR A 120 -0.64 2.41 -14.61
CA THR A 120 0.79 2.58 -14.44
C THR A 120 1.14 2.19 -13.01
N LEU A 121 2.12 1.31 -12.86
CA LEU A 121 2.64 0.91 -11.57
C LEU A 121 3.97 1.60 -11.34
N LEU A 122 4.07 2.35 -10.27
CA LEU A 122 5.31 3.00 -9.85
C LEU A 122 5.84 2.32 -8.61
N ILE A 123 7.14 2.06 -8.58
CA ILE A 123 7.80 1.50 -7.39
C ILE A 123 8.69 2.58 -6.80
N TYR A 124 8.50 2.83 -5.51
CA TYR A 124 9.29 3.79 -4.74
C TYR A 124 10.10 3.07 -3.68
N LYS A 125 11.32 3.54 -3.47
CA LYS A 125 12.18 3.10 -2.39
C LYS A 125 12.91 4.32 -1.83
N ASP A 126 12.86 4.48 -0.51
CA ASP A 126 13.48 5.62 0.17
C ASP A 126 13.04 6.98 -0.40
N GLY A 127 11.76 7.06 -0.78
CA GLY A 127 11.16 8.28 -1.34
C GLY A 127 11.47 8.56 -2.80
N LYS A 128 12.17 7.65 -3.47
CA LYS A 128 12.55 7.81 -4.88
C LYS A 128 11.90 6.75 -5.76
N GLN A 129 11.42 7.18 -6.93
CA GLN A 129 10.89 6.27 -7.92
C GLN A 129 12.02 5.44 -8.52
N VAL A 130 11.94 4.12 -8.35
CA VAL A 130 12.96 3.18 -8.86
C VAL A 130 12.48 2.35 -10.04
N ALA A 131 11.18 2.33 -10.33
CA ALA A 131 10.63 1.61 -11.48
C ALA A 131 9.32 2.24 -11.95
N ASN A 132 9.02 2.05 -13.24
CA ASN A 132 7.79 2.49 -13.89
C ASN A 132 7.33 1.38 -14.83
N LEU A 133 6.17 0.79 -14.53
CA LEU A 133 5.58 -0.30 -15.31
C LEU A 133 4.27 0.18 -15.92
N VAL A 134 4.24 0.36 -17.23
CA VAL A 134 3.05 0.84 -17.94
C VAL A 134 2.26 -0.33 -18.50
N GLY A 135 0.95 -0.32 -18.27
CA GLY A 135 0.02 -1.34 -18.75
C GLY A 135 -0.16 -2.50 -17.78
N ILE A 136 -0.96 -3.48 -18.19
CA ILE A 136 -1.22 -4.67 -17.39
C ILE A 136 0.04 -5.55 -17.39
N LYS A 137 0.48 -5.94 -16.19
CA LYS A 137 1.61 -6.84 -16.02
C LYS A 137 1.19 -8.07 -15.23
N PRO A 138 1.73 -9.26 -15.56
CA PRO A 138 1.52 -10.44 -14.73
C PRO A 138 2.10 -10.23 -13.34
N LYS A 139 1.47 -10.86 -12.34
CA LYS A 139 1.93 -10.78 -10.94
C LYS A 139 3.42 -11.14 -10.81
N ALA A 140 3.86 -12.19 -11.50
CA ALA A 140 5.26 -12.64 -11.46
C ALA A 140 6.24 -11.57 -11.95
N GLU A 141 5.87 -10.79 -12.96
CA GLU A 141 6.71 -9.71 -13.46
C GLU A 141 6.80 -8.56 -12.45
N ILE A 142 5.68 -8.21 -11.81
CA ILE A 142 5.66 -7.19 -10.77
C ILE A 142 6.54 -7.64 -9.59
N GLU A 143 6.39 -8.87 -9.15
CA GLU A 143 7.19 -9.45 -8.07
C GLU A 143 8.69 -9.44 -8.39
N LYS A 144 9.05 -9.70 -9.64
CA LYS A 144 10.44 -9.66 -10.11
C LYS A 144 11.04 -8.26 -9.94
N HIS A 145 10.30 -7.23 -10.31
CA HIS A 145 10.75 -5.85 -10.10
C HIS A 145 10.86 -5.50 -8.61
N LEU A 146 9.93 -5.96 -7.79
CA LEU A 146 9.96 -5.74 -6.36
C LEU A 146 11.11 -6.45 -5.66
N ALA A 147 11.52 -7.61 -6.18
CA ALA A 147 12.63 -8.37 -5.63
C ALA A 147 14.00 -7.72 -5.88
N ASN A 148 14.08 -6.82 -6.86
CA ASN A 148 15.34 -6.16 -7.26
C ASN A 148 15.58 -4.81 -6.57
N ILE A 149 14.71 -4.41 -5.65
CA ILE A 149 14.84 -3.13 -4.94
C ILE A 149 15.53 -3.25 -3.59
#